data_374caa4b3c33b97832e4607b81a771c1
#
_entry.id   374caa4b3c33b97832e4607b81a771c1
#
_cell.length_a   1.000
_cell.length_b   1.000
_cell.length_c   1.000
_cell.angle_alpha   90.00
_cell.angle_beta   90.00
_cell.angle_gamma   90.00
#
_symmetry.space_group_name_H-M   'P 1'
#
loop_
_entity.id
_entity.type
_entity.pdbx_description
1 polymer ?
#
loop_
_entity_poly.entity_id
_entity_poly.type
_entity_poly.pdbx_seq_one_letter_code
_entity_poly.pdbx_strand_id
1 'polypeptide(L)'
;LHVRFFSDKWLPQKKECIVEKPAHSLISFVGQKRRILIVCHNNPDPDTIASAAALKSLFIHTSRPKVTICYGGVIGRAENRQLSRRLKIDMIPIREIDFRDYSVICMVDTQPGTGNNLMPKDIIPHV
;
A
#
# COMPACT_ATOMS: atom_id res chain seq x y z
N LEU A 1 6.96 -7.85 7.55
CA LEU A 1 5.96 -6.91 7.02
C LEU A 1 5.24 -6.27 8.20
N HIS A 2 5.60 -5.04 8.58
CA HIS A 2 4.91 -4.29 9.63
C HIS A 2 3.79 -3.48 8.97
N VAL A 3 2.59 -4.06 8.92
CA VAL A 3 1.38 -3.30 8.62
C VAL A 3 0.83 -2.80 9.96
N ARG A 4 1.00 -1.52 10.26
CA ARG A 4 0.35 -0.91 11.43
C ARG A 4 -1.03 -0.41 11.04
N PHE A 5 -2.05 -0.98 11.66
CA PHE A 5 -3.40 -0.43 11.62
C PHE A 5 -3.52 0.71 12.64
N PHE A 6 -3.81 1.91 12.17
CA PHE A 6 -4.17 3.02 13.05
C PHE A 6 -5.64 2.92 13.45
N SER A 7 -5.91 2.28 14.56
CA SER A 7 -7.13 2.46 15.34
C SER A 7 -7.01 1.73 16.66
N ASP A 8 -6.62 2.43 17.74
CA ASP A 8 -6.50 1.91 19.11
C ASP A 8 -7.85 1.57 19.78
N LYS A 9 -8.95 1.51 19.05
CA LYS A 9 -10.28 1.31 19.64
C LYS A 9 -10.92 -0.06 19.43
N TRP A 10 -10.21 -1.04 18.82
CA TRP A 10 -10.79 -2.35 18.54
C TRP A 10 -9.85 -3.50 18.89
N LEU A 11 -9.62 -3.74 20.18
CA LEU A 11 -9.06 -5.00 20.66
C LEU A 11 -9.99 -5.61 21.71
N PRO A 12 -10.83 -6.61 21.37
CA PRO A 12 -11.37 -7.49 22.38
C PRO A 12 -10.29 -8.49 22.82
N GLN A 13 -10.08 -8.57 24.11
CA GLN A 13 -9.20 -9.50 24.77
C GLN A 13 -9.63 -10.96 24.54
N LYS A 14 -8.96 -11.68 23.63
CA LYS A 14 -8.82 -13.15 23.67
C LYS A 14 -7.64 -13.57 22.79
N LYS A 15 -6.75 -14.39 23.39
CA LYS A 15 -5.61 -15.03 22.73
C LYS A 15 -6.10 -16.01 21.65
N GLU A 16 -6.20 -15.54 20.43
CA GLU A 16 -6.32 -16.39 19.25
C GLU A 16 -5.37 -15.85 18.17
N CYS A 17 -4.81 -16.76 17.41
CA CYS A 17 -3.73 -16.56 16.45
C CYS A 17 -3.72 -15.17 15.78
N ILE A 18 -2.72 -14.37 16.09
CA ILE A 18 -2.62 -12.93 15.78
C ILE A 18 -2.46 -12.65 14.27
N VAL A 19 -2.20 -13.67 13.47
CA VAL A 19 -1.81 -13.50 12.05
C VAL A 19 -3.00 -13.53 11.08
N GLU A 20 -4.08 -14.23 11.39
CA GLU A 20 -5.23 -14.35 10.47
C GLU A 20 -6.20 -13.15 10.54
N LYS A 21 -6.39 -12.57 11.73
CA LYS A 21 -7.36 -11.48 11.93
C LYS A 21 -7.04 -10.17 11.17
N PRO A 22 -5.78 -9.68 11.14
CA PRO A 22 -5.45 -8.47 10.40
C PRO A 22 -5.68 -8.60 8.88
N ALA A 23 -5.31 -9.74 8.30
CA ALA A 23 -5.51 -9.98 6.87
C ALA A 23 -6.99 -10.08 6.51
N HIS A 24 -7.80 -10.79 7.29
CA HIS A 24 -9.25 -10.85 7.10
C HIS A 24 -9.93 -9.50 7.26
N SER A 25 -9.52 -8.70 8.24
CA SER A 25 -10.05 -7.35 8.45
C SER A 25 -9.71 -6.42 7.27
N LEU A 26 -8.49 -6.51 6.77
CA LEU A 26 -8.06 -5.75 5.60
C LEU A 26 -8.86 -6.15 4.35
N ILE A 27 -9.00 -7.45 4.11
CA ILE A 27 -9.75 -7.99 2.98
C ILE A 27 -11.23 -7.56 3.06
N SER A 28 -11.86 -7.66 4.23
CA SER A 28 -13.24 -7.23 4.44
C SER A 28 -13.41 -5.73 4.23
N PHE A 29 -12.46 -4.92 4.70
CA PHE A 29 -12.49 -3.46 4.52
C PHE A 29 -12.38 -3.07 3.05
N VAL A 30 -11.56 -3.77 2.29
CA VAL A 30 -11.30 -3.52 0.87
C VAL A 30 -12.35 -4.15 -0.04
N GLY A 31 -13.07 -5.18 0.44
CA GLY A 31 -13.89 -6.08 -0.38
C GLY A 31 -14.98 -5.42 -1.21
N GLN A 32 -15.43 -4.23 -0.86
CA GLN A 32 -16.44 -3.45 -1.62
C GLN A 32 -15.86 -2.22 -2.33
N LYS A 33 -14.55 -2.01 -2.25
CA LYS A 33 -13.90 -0.82 -2.79
C LYS A 33 -13.45 -1.05 -4.23
N ARG A 34 -13.65 -0.03 -5.08
CA ARG A 34 -13.40 -0.17 -6.52
C ARG A 34 -12.03 0.33 -6.95
N ARG A 35 -11.49 1.33 -6.27
CA ARG A 35 -10.19 1.95 -6.62
C ARG A 35 -9.33 2.10 -5.38
N ILE A 36 -8.18 1.46 -5.38
CA ILE A 36 -7.24 1.41 -4.27
C ILE A 36 -5.91 1.99 -4.71
N LEU A 37 -5.34 2.88 -3.91
CA LEU A 37 -4.00 3.41 -4.07
C LEU A 37 -3.08 2.79 -3.04
N ILE A 38 -1.93 2.30 -3.47
CA ILE A 38 -0.82 1.88 -2.62
C ILE A 38 0.30 2.90 -2.77
N VAL A 39 0.64 3.58 -1.69
CA VAL A 39 1.69 4.61 -1.65
C VAL A 39 2.96 4.02 -1.07
N CYS A 40 4.04 4.09 -1.82
CA CYS A 40 5.38 3.71 -1.41
C CYS A 40 6.18 4.94 -0.94
N HIS A 41 7.27 4.68 -0.20
CA HIS A 41 8.22 5.75 0.14
C HIS A 41 8.96 6.28 -1.10
N ASN A 42 9.65 7.40 -0.93
CA ASN A 42 10.49 8.00 -1.98
C ASN A 42 11.66 7.08 -2.31
N ASN A 43 11.97 6.96 -3.60
CA ASN A 43 13.05 6.13 -4.11
C ASN A 43 12.92 4.66 -3.66
N PRO A 44 11.81 3.99 -4.02
CA PRO A 44 11.48 2.68 -3.47
C PRO A 44 12.58 1.66 -3.73
N ASP A 45 12.89 0.90 -2.69
CA ASP A 45 13.82 -0.21 -2.73
C ASP A 45 13.13 -1.53 -3.12
N PRO A 46 13.85 -2.64 -3.28
CA PRO A 46 13.27 -3.91 -3.68
C PRO A 46 12.21 -4.43 -2.70
N ASP A 47 12.39 -4.21 -1.41
CA ASP A 47 11.48 -4.71 -0.36
C ASP A 47 10.14 -3.95 -0.42
N THR A 48 10.19 -2.64 -0.58
CA THR A 48 9.01 -1.80 -0.81
C THR A 48 8.26 -2.21 -2.07
N ILE A 49 8.97 -2.42 -3.19
CA ILE A 49 8.39 -2.82 -4.47
C ILE A 49 7.72 -4.19 -4.33
N ALA A 50 8.39 -5.16 -3.71
CA ALA A 50 7.87 -6.50 -3.50
C ALA A 50 6.63 -6.50 -2.58
N SER A 51 6.68 -5.73 -1.49
CA SER A 51 5.57 -5.59 -0.54
C SER A 51 4.34 -4.96 -1.18
N ALA A 52 4.53 -3.90 -1.97
CA ALA A 52 3.44 -3.25 -2.71
C ALA A 52 2.82 -4.19 -3.75
N ALA A 53 3.65 -4.96 -4.46
CA ALA A 53 3.19 -5.95 -5.43
C ALA A 53 2.40 -7.10 -4.76
N ALA A 54 2.87 -7.58 -3.62
CA ALA A 54 2.19 -8.61 -2.84
C ALA A 54 0.81 -8.12 -2.37
N LEU A 55 0.74 -6.90 -1.84
CA LEU A 55 -0.52 -6.29 -1.40
C LEU A 55 -1.49 -6.09 -2.57
N LYS A 56 -1.00 -5.59 -3.72
CA LYS A 56 -1.78 -5.48 -4.95
C LYS A 56 -2.33 -6.84 -5.37
N SER A 57 -1.50 -7.88 -5.37
CA SER A 57 -1.90 -9.24 -5.73
C SER A 57 -3.01 -9.75 -4.80
N LEU A 58 -2.86 -9.56 -3.49
CA LEU A 58 -3.88 -9.92 -2.50
C LEU A 58 -5.23 -9.26 -2.82
N PHE A 59 -5.25 -7.96 -3.06
CA PHE A 59 -6.49 -7.24 -3.35
C PHE A 59 -7.15 -7.69 -4.65
N ILE A 60 -6.37 -7.86 -5.71
CA ILE A 60 -6.89 -8.30 -7.02
C ILE A 60 -7.51 -9.69 -6.94
N HIS A 61 -6.89 -10.63 -6.21
CA HIS A 61 -7.40 -11.99 -6.08
C HIS A 61 -8.64 -12.09 -5.18
N THR A 62 -8.85 -11.12 -4.30
CA THR A 62 -9.97 -11.16 -3.34
C THR A 62 -11.24 -10.51 -3.89
N SER A 63 -11.15 -9.29 -4.41
CA SER A 63 -12.33 -8.50 -4.80
C SER A 63 -12.22 -7.82 -6.16
N ARG A 64 -11.11 -8.04 -6.85
CA ARG A 64 -10.81 -7.49 -8.19
C ARG A 64 -10.96 -5.96 -8.31
N PRO A 65 -10.51 -5.17 -7.34
CA PRO A 65 -10.51 -3.71 -7.47
C PRO A 65 -9.46 -3.27 -8.50
N LYS A 66 -9.57 -2.03 -8.96
CA LYS A 66 -8.48 -1.37 -9.67
C LYS A 66 -7.44 -0.91 -8.64
N VAL A 67 -6.26 -1.51 -8.64
CA VAL A 67 -5.17 -1.19 -7.72
C VAL A 67 -4.05 -0.48 -8.45
N THR A 68 -3.71 0.71 -7.99
CA THR A 68 -2.59 1.51 -8.48
C THR A 68 -1.50 1.55 -7.40
N ILE A 69 -0.25 1.38 -7.80
CA ILE A 69 0.92 1.59 -6.93
C ILE A 69 1.58 2.91 -7.34
N CYS A 70 1.85 3.79 -6.38
CA CYS A 70 2.58 5.02 -6.65
C CYS A 70 3.79 5.20 -5.74
N TYR A 71 4.73 6.01 -6.20
CA TYR A 71 5.98 6.28 -5.51
C TYR A 71 6.43 7.73 -5.70
N GLY A 72 7.21 8.23 -4.74
CA GLY A 72 7.92 9.49 -4.83
C GLY A 72 9.35 9.32 -5.35
N GLY A 73 9.98 10.40 -5.78
CA GLY A 73 11.38 10.37 -6.23
C GLY A 73 11.58 9.56 -7.52
N VAL A 74 12.62 8.76 -7.54
CA VAL A 74 13.02 7.95 -8.71
C VAL A 74 13.31 6.50 -8.32
N ILE A 75 13.02 5.56 -9.21
CA ILE A 75 13.50 4.18 -9.08
C ILE A 75 14.92 4.16 -9.59
N GLY A 76 15.88 4.46 -8.69
CA GLY A 76 17.23 4.88 -9.06
C GLY A 76 18.16 3.76 -9.50
N ARG A 77 18.10 2.60 -8.85
CA ARG A 77 19.04 1.50 -9.12
C ARG A 77 18.61 0.65 -10.31
N ALA A 78 19.57 0.19 -11.08
CA ALA A 78 19.31 -0.67 -12.25
C ALA A 78 18.56 -1.94 -11.85
N GLU A 79 18.92 -2.53 -10.70
CA GLU A 79 18.30 -3.72 -10.14
C GLU A 79 16.81 -3.50 -9.85
N ASN A 80 16.47 -2.36 -9.25
CA ASN A 80 15.07 -2.03 -8.90
C ASN A 80 14.21 -1.84 -10.16
N ARG A 81 14.78 -1.21 -11.18
CA ARG A 81 14.12 -1.08 -12.49
C ARG A 81 13.94 -2.42 -13.19
N GLN A 82 14.94 -3.31 -13.10
CA GLN A 82 14.84 -4.65 -13.65
C GLN A 82 13.82 -5.50 -12.90
N LEU A 83 13.77 -5.40 -11.56
CA LEU A 83 12.78 -6.10 -10.74
C LEU A 83 11.36 -5.71 -11.15
N SER A 84 11.07 -4.41 -11.20
CA SER A 84 9.74 -3.92 -11.61
C SER A 84 9.35 -4.39 -13.01
N ARG A 85 10.29 -4.36 -13.96
CA ARG A 85 10.05 -4.83 -15.33
C ARG A 85 9.83 -6.34 -15.41
N ARG A 86 10.66 -7.13 -14.76
CA ARG A 86 10.55 -8.61 -14.76
C ARG A 86 9.25 -9.09 -14.12
N LEU A 87 8.84 -8.46 -13.03
CA LEU A 87 7.61 -8.78 -12.31
C LEU A 87 6.38 -8.07 -12.90
N LYS A 88 6.55 -7.27 -13.96
CA LYS A 88 5.48 -6.48 -14.59
C LYS A 88 4.70 -5.64 -13.57
N ILE A 89 5.45 -5.03 -12.64
CA ILE A 89 4.88 -4.15 -11.61
C ILE A 89 4.82 -2.74 -12.17
N ASP A 90 3.62 -2.32 -12.57
CA ASP A 90 3.39 -0.94 -13.00
C ASP A 90 3.30 -0.03 -11.77
N MET A 91 4.23 0.92 -11.67
CA MET A 91 4.28 1.94 -10.63
C MET A 91 4.21 3.32 -11.27
N ILE A 92 3.39 4.20 -10.73
CA ILE A 92 3.15 5.54 -11.25
C ILE A 92 3.80 6.57 -10.33
N PRO A 93 4.49 7.59 -10.86
CA PRO A 93 4.97 8.69 -10.03
C PRO A 93 3.83 9.38 -9.28
N ILE A 94 4.01 9.65 -7.98
CA ILE A 94 2.95 10.22 -7.12
C ILE A 94 2.41 11.56 -7.64
N ARG A 95 3.22 12.34 -8.37
CA ARG A 95 2.82 13.59 -9.01
C ARG A 95 1.73 13.44 -10.08
N GLU A 96 1.53 12.22 -10.60
CA GLU A 96 0.52 11.90 -11.61
C GLU A 96 -0.77 11.36 -10.99
N ILE A 97 -0.85 11.31 -9.64
CA ILE A 97 -1.97 10.76 -8.90
C ILE A 97 -2.93 11.87 -8.46
N ASP A 98 -4.19 11.73 -8.81
CA ASP A 98 -5.27 12.45 -8.12
C ASP A 98 -5.83 11.55 -7.01
N PHE A 99 -5.54 11.91 -5.77
CA PHE A 99 -5.95 11.12 -4.59
C PHE A 99 -7.47 11.00 -4.44
N ARG A 100 -8.23 11.96 -4.99
CA ARG A 100 -9.70 11.94 -4.96
C ARG A 100 -10.31 10.81 -5.77
N ASP A 101 -9.54 10.26 -6.69
CA ASP A 101 -9.94 9.13 -7.52
C ASP A 101 -10.00 7.79 -6.77
N TYR A 102 -9.46 7.73 -5.56
CA TYR A 102 -9.29 6.48 -4.81
C TYR A 102 -10.17 6.43 -3.58
N SER A 103 -10.85 5.31 -3.40
CA SER A 103 -11.73 5.06 -2.25
C SER A 103 -10.97 4.49 -1.04
N VAL A 104 -9.78 3.97 -1.26
CA VAL A 104 -8.87 3.50 -0.20
C VAL A 104 -7.45 3.89 -0.56
N ILE A 105 -6.70 4.37 0.43
CA ILE A 105 -5.29 4.70 0.33
C ILE A 105 -4.56 3.86 1.38
N CYS A 106 -3.63 3.03 0.93
CA CYS A 106 -2.74 2.22 1.76
C CYS A 106 -1.31 2.74 1.65
N MET A 107 -0.55 2.67 2.72
CA MET A 107 0.88 2.98 2.70
C MET A 107 1.68 1.70 2.96
N VAL A 108 2.78 1.54 2.26
CA VAL A 108 3.68 0.39 2.40
C VAL A 108 5.09 0.89 2.66
N ASP A 109 5.70 0.38 3.72
CA ASP A 109 7.07 0.68 4.14
C ASP A 109 7.32 2.18 4.42
N THR A 110 6.26 2.88 4.77
CA THR A 110 6.28 4.29 5.16
C THR A 110 5.06 4.62 6.00
N GLN A 111 5.05 5.79 6.62
CA GLN A 111 3.94 6.29 7.45
C GLN A 111 3.71 7.77 7.17
N PRO A 112 2.52 8.30 7.49
CA PRO A 112 2.26 9.72 7.41
C PRO A 112 3.25 10.53 8.26
N GLY A 113 3.76 11.62 7.72
CA GLY A 113 4.60 12.56 8.48
C GLY A 113 6.06 12.16 8.67
N THR A 114 6.53 11.03 8.16
CA THR A 114 7.94 10.60 8.28
C THR A 114 8.89 11.36 7.37
N GLY A 115 8.37 12.15 6.40
CA GLY A 115 9.18 12.92 5.45
C GLY A 115 9.83 12.09 4.34
N ASN A 116 9.68 10.77 4.36
CA ASN A 116 10.21 9.88 3.32
C ASN A 116 9.19 9.53 2.23
N ASN A 117 8.06 10.21 2.19
CA ASN A 117 7.04 10.09 1.16
C ASN A 117 6.51 11.47 0.76
N LEU A 118 5.94 11.57 -0.44
CA LEU A 118 5.39 12.81 -0.99
C LEU A 118 3.85 12.86 -0.88
N MET A 119 3.26 12.07 0.01
CA MET A 119 1.81 12.13 0.22
C MET A 119 1.43 13.49 0.81
N PRO A 120 0.37 14.15 0.31
CA PRO A 120 -0.14 15.39 0.88
C PRO A 120 -0.51 15.23 2.35
N LYS A 121 -0.21 16.25 3.17
CA LYS A 121 -0.42 16.19 4.64
C LYS A 121 -1.90 16.17 5.05
N ASP A 122 -2.76 16.64 4.19
CA ASP A 122 -4.22 16.69 4.35
C ASP A 122 -4.91 15.36 3.97
N ILE A 123 -4.18 14.43 3.37
CA ILE A 123 -4.68 13.10 3.04
C ILE A 123 -4.37 12.13 4.18
N ILE A 124 -5.41 11.49 4.69
CA ILE A 124 -5.29 10.48 5.75
C ILE A 124 -5.37 9.10 5.10
N PRO A 125 -4.31 8.27 5.19
CA PRO A 125 -4.37 6.92 4.69
C PRO A 125 -5.30 6.05 5.55
N HIS A 126 -5.88 5.03 4.95
CA HIS A 126 -6.79 4.10 5.60
C HIS A 126 -6.03 2.91 6.21
N VAL A 127 -4.88 2.58 5.65
CA VAL A 127 -4.02 1.43 6.04
C VAL A 127 -2.54 1.80 5.87
#